data_3172a640465c6f766fead6c13b0f3823
#
_entry.id   3172a640465c6f766fead6c13b0f3823
#
_cell.length_a   1.000
_cell.length_b   1.000
_cell.length_c   1.000
_cell.angle_alpha   90.00
_cell.angle_beta   90.00
_cell.angle_gamma   90.00
#
_symmetry.space_group_name_H-M   'P 1'
#
loop_
_entity.id
_entity.type
_entity.pdbx_description
1 polymer ?
#
loop_
_entity_poly.entity_id
_entity_poly.type
_entity_poly.pdbx_seq_one_letter_code
_entity_poly.pdbx_strand_id
1 'polypeptide(L)'
;MTIFDAANDFAAALKETESYLEFIKAKEALMEDQEKYAMAKDYMERQMEIQSLQMAGEELTQEQIDDYNQLADKIMIIPLIAEYFEAQVKFSIYYQEIADRIIQAVDLNLD
;
A
#
# COMPACT_ATOMS: atom_id res chain seq x y z
N MET A 1 -3.08 29.77 -11.90
CA MET A 1 -2.95 28.44 -11.27
C MET A 1 -1.49 28.04 -11.21
N THR A 2 -1.02 27.65 -10.05
CA THR A 2 0.35 27.13 -9.90
C THR A 2 0.34 25.61 -10.05
N ILE A 3 1.52 25.02 -10.20
CA ILE A 3 1.64 23.55 -10.21
C ILE A 3 1.16 22.95 -8.88
N PHE A 4 1.32 23.68 -7.78
CA PHE A 4 0.85 23.22 -6.47
C PHE A 4 -0.67 23.22 -6.38
N ASP A 5 -1.32 24.22 -6.99
CA ASP A 5 -2.80 24.24 -7.09
C ASP A 5 -3.30 23.04 -7.90
N ALA A 6 -2.63 22.73 -9.00
CA ALA A 6 -2.98 21.58 -9.83
C ALA A 6 -2.80 20.27 -9.04
N ALA A 7 -1.74 20.17 -8.24
CA ALA A 7 -1.51 18.99 -7.40
C ALA A 7 -2.62 18.84 -6.35
N ASN A 8 -3.06 19.93 -5.75
CA ASN A 8 -4.15 19.93 -4.79
C ASN A 8 -5.47 19.53 -5.44
N ASP A 9 -5.73 20.00 -6.64
CA ASP A 9 -6.92 19.62 -7.42
C ASP A 9 -6.90 18.14 -7.78
N PHE A 10 -5.73 17.64 -8.15
CA PHE A 10 -5.53 16.22 -8.42
C PHE A 10 -5.82 15.37 -7.18
N ALA A 11 -5.28 15.79 -6.04
CA ALA A 11 -5.51 15.07 -4.77
C ALA A 11 -7.00 15.03 -4.42
N ALA A 12 -7.71 16.15 -4.61
CA ALA A 12 -9.15 16.22 -4.35
C ALA A 12 -9.92 15.27 -5.28
N ALA A 13 -9.58 15.25 -6.57
CA ALA A 13 -10.19 14.35 -7.53
C ALA A 13 -9.91 12.88 -7.19
N LEU A 14 -8.69 12.58 -6.76
CA LEU A 14 -8.30 11.22 -6.37
C LEU A 14 -9.14 10.71 -5.20
N LYS A 15 -9.44 11.58 -4.24
CA LYS A 15 -10.26 11.23 -3.07
C LYS A 15 -11.72 10.94 -3.42
N GLU A 16 -12.17 11.33 -4.60
CA GLU A 16 -13.54 11.04 -5.05
C GLU A 16 -13.65 9.72 -5.82
N THR A 17 -12.53 9.07 -6.12
CA THR A 17 -12.54 7.81 -6.87
C THR A 17 -13.06 6.66 -6.02
N GLU A 18 -13.68 5.69 -6.69
CA GLU A 18 -14.21 4.49 -6.03
C GLU A 18 -13.12 3.71 -5.32
N SER A 19 -11.95 3.55 -5.96
CA SER A 19 -10.82 2.83 -5.35
C SER A 19 -10.35 3.48 -4.05
N TYR A 20 -10.31 4.81 -4.01
CA TYR A 20 -9.92 5.52 -2.79
C TYR A 20 -10.97 5.34 -1.69
N LEU A 21 -12.26 5.48 -2.04
CA LEU A 21 -13.35 5.36 -1.07
C LEU A 21 -13.41 3.95 -0.49
N GLU A 22 -13.21 2.93 -1.31
CA GLU A 22 -13.14 1.54 -0.84
C GLU A 22 -11.96 1.33 0.11
N PHE A 23 -10.80 1.90 -0.24
CA PHE A 23 -9.60 1.80 0.60
C PHE A 23 -9.82 2.46 1.96
N ILE A 24 -10.37 3.67 1.99
CA ILE A 24 -10.61 4.39 3.24
C ILE A 24 -11.64 3.66 4.10
N LYS A 25 -12.69 3.12 3.49
CA LYS A 25 -13.70 2.34 4.21
C LYS A 25 -13.08 1.11 4.87
N ALA A 26 -12.25 0.38 4.14
CA ALA A 26 -11.58 -0.80 4.67
C ALA A 26 -10.60 -0.43 5.79
N LYS A 27 -9.88 0.69 5.63
CA LYS A 27 -8.96 1.20 6.64
C LYS A 27 -9.68 1.58 7.93
N GLU A 28 -10.78 2.30 7.83
CA GLU A 28 -11.57 2.70 9.00
C GLU A 28 -12.14 1.49 9.73
N ALA A 29 -12.64 0.51 8.99
CA ALA A 29 -13.15 -0.73 9.57
C ALA A 29 -12.06 -1.48 10.31
N LEU A 30 -10.86 -1.56 9.75
CA LEU A 30 -9.73 -2.21 10.38
C LEU A 30 -9.31 -1.47 11.66
N MET A 31 -9.28 -0.14 11.62
CA MET A 31 -8.86 0.68 12.77
C MET A 31 -9.81 0.58 13.95
N GLU A 32 -11.07 0.22 13.72
CA GLU A 32 -12.04 0.01 14.80
C GLU A 32 -11.73 -1.24 15.62
N ASP A 33 -11.02 -2.21 15.06
CA ASP A 33 -10.61 -3.44 15.75
C ASP A 33 -9.12 -3.32 16.09
N GLN A 34 -8.83 -2.89 17.32
CA GLN A 34 -7.47 -2.59 17.76
C GLN A 34 -6.53 -3.79 17.65
N GLU A 35 -7.01 -4.97 17.96
CA GLU A 35 -6.19 -6.18 17.88
C GLU A 35 -5.79 -6.50 16.45
N LYS A 36 -6.76 -6.49 15.54
CA LYS A 36 -6.51 -6.77 14.13
C LYS A 36 -5.70 -5.67 13.46
N TYR A 37 -5.95 -4.42 13.84
CA TYR A 37 -5.15 -3.29 13.37
C TYR A 37 -3.69 -3.46 13.76
N ALA A 38 -3.42 -3.85 15.03
CA ALA A 38 -2.06 -4.08 15.50
C ALA A 38 -1.37 -5.21 14.73
N MET A 39 -2.10 -6.28 14.43
CA MET A 39 -1.56 -7.40 13.63
C MET A 39 -1.19 -6.96 12.22
N ALA A 40 -2.05 -6.19 11.58
CA ALA A 40 -1.78 -5.68 10.23
C ALA A 40 -0.59 -4.73 10.22
N LYS A 41 -0.49 -3.87 11.23
CA LYS A 41 0.61 -2.93 11.39
C LYS A 41 1.94 -3.65 11.59
N ASP A 42 1.97 -4.69 12.42
CA ASP A 42 3.15 -5.51 12.64
C ASP A 42 3.62 -6.15 11.33
N TYR A 43 2.70 -6.69 10.54
CA TYR A 43 3.01 -7.25 9.23
C TYR A 43 3.63 -6.22 8.30
N MET A 44 3.05 -5.03 8.25
CA MET A 44 3.56 -3.94 7.41
C MET A 44 4.96 -3.49 7.84
N GLU A 45 5.22 -3.41 9.14
CA GLU A 45 6.53 -3.06 9.67
C GLU A 45 7.58 -4.10 9.31
N ARG A 46 7.23 -5.38 9.40
CA ARG A 46 8.14 -6.47 9.00
C ARG A 46 8.43 -6.46 7.50
N GLN A 47 7.42 -6.15 6.70
CA GLN A 47 7.59 -6.03 5.26
C GLN A 47 8.56 -4.91 4.91
N MET A 48 8.44 -3.76 5.56
CA MET A 48 9.34 -2.62 5.36
C MET A 48 10.75 -2.95 5.80
N GLU A 49 10.92 -3.66 6.91
CA GLU A 49 12.22 -4.11 7.39
C GLU A 49 12.90 -5.03 6.38
N ILE A 50 12.16 -5.99 5.85
CA ILE A 50 12.67 -6.91 4.82
C ILE A 50 13.10 -6.14 3.58
N GLN A 51 12.29 -5.20 3.10
CA GLN A 51 12.64 -4.37 1.96
C GLN A 51 13.89 -3.55 2.20
N SER A 52 14.04 -2.98 3.40
CA SER A 52 15.22 -2.21 3.78
C SER A 52 16.48 -3.05 3.76
N LEU A 53 16.41 -4.27 4.29
CA LEU A 53 17.54 -5.20 4.28
C LEU A 53 17.94 -5.58 2.86
N GLN A 54 16.97 -5.87 2.01
CA GLN A 54 17.23 -6.20 0.61
C GLN A 54 17.85 -5.03 -0.16
N MET A 55 17.38 -3.82 0.09
CA MET A 55 17.92 -2.62 -0.54
C MET A 55 19.35 -2.33 -0.08
N ALA A 56 19.70 -2.71 1.14
CA ALA A 56 21.05 -2.59 1.68
C ALA A 56 21.99 -3.71 1.17
N GLY A 57 21.47 -4.65 0.38
CA GLY A 57 22.25 -5.77 -0.14
C GLY A 57 22.47 -6.88 0.87
N GLU A 58 21.76 -6.87 1.98
CA GLU A 58 21.85 -7.89 3.01
C GLU A 58 20.96 -9.09 2.68
N GLU A 59 21.44 -10.29 2.99
CA GLU A 59 20.66 -11.49 2.82
C GLU A 59 19.76 -11.71 4.03
N LEU A 60 18.53 -12.15 3.77
CA LEU A 60 17.60 -12.52 4.83
C LEU A 60 17.98 -13.90 5.39
N THR A 61 17.88 -14.05 6.71
CA THR A 61 18.03 -15.36 7.34
C THR A 61 16.78 -16.20 7.06
N GLN A 62 16.93 -17.53 7.12
CA GLN A 62 15.78 -18.41 6.96
C GLN A 62 14.72 -18.15 8.04
N GLU A 63 15.14 -17.82 9.25
CA GLU A 63 14.24 -17.48 10.35
C GLU A 63 13.40 -16.25 10.02
N GLN A 64 14.02 -15.21 9.47
CA GLN A 64 13.29 -13.99 9.07
C GLN A 64 12.25 -14.29 7.99
N ILE A 65 12.61 -15.10 7.01
CA ILE A 65 11.69 -15.49 5.93
C ILE A 65 10.53 -16.31 6.48
N ASP A 66 10.82 -17.28 7.33
CA ASP A 66 9.81 -18.17 7.91
C ASP A 66 8.84 -17.40 8.81
N ASP A 67 9.36 -16.50 9.65
CA ASP A 67 8.55 -15.66 10.53
C ASP A 67 7.61 -14.77 9.74
N TYR A 68 8.11 -14.16 8.67
CA TYR A 68 7.29 -13.31 7.81
C TYR A 68 6.19 -14.11 7.13
N ASN A 69 6.54 -15.28 6.57
CA ASN A 69 5.58 -16.13 5.87
C ASN A 69 4.51 -16.67 6.82
N GLN A 70 4.89 -17.07 8.04
CA GLN A 70 3.92 -17.53 9.04
C GLN A 70 2.96 -16.42 9.43
N LEU A 71 3.46 -15.21 9.62
CA LEU A 71 2.61 -14.07 9.94
C LEU A 71 1.66 -13.75 8.79
N ALA A 72 2.16 -13.76 7.55
CA ALA A 72 1.33 -13.54 6.37
C ALA A 72 0.19 -14.56 6.28
N ASP A 73 0.50 -15.85 6.45
CA ASP A 73 -0.50 -16.92 6.40
C ASP A 73 -1.56 -16.74 7.50
N LYS A 74 -1.13 -16.30 8.68
CA LYS A 74 -2.02 -16.13 9.83
C LYS A 74 -2.99 -14.96 9.60
N ILE A 75 -2.52 -13.83 9.08
CA ILE A 75 -3.34 -12.63 8.97
C ILE A 75 -4.21 -12.59 7.72
N MET A 76 -3.77 -13.21 6.63
CA MET A 76 -4.51 -13.14 5.36
C MET A 76 -5.79 -13.99 5.35
N ILE A 77 -5.99 -14.85 6.34
CA ILE A 77 -7.27 -15.56 6.52
C ILE A 77 -8.27 -14.75 7.35
N ILE A 78 -7.85 -13.63 7.92
CA ILE A 78 -8.73 -12.73 8.69
C ILE A 78 -9.39 -11.77 7.69
N PRO A 79 -10.73 -11.85 7.48
CA PRO A 79 -11.39 -11.08 6.43
C PRO A 79 -11.13 -9.57 6.49
N LEU A 80 -11.17 -9.00 7.69
CA LEU A 80 -11.00 -7.56 7.88
C LEU A 80 -9.61 -7.08 7.41
N ILE A 81 -8.58 -7.89 7.68
CA ILE A 81 -7.21 -7.59 7.28
C ILE A 81 -7.02 -7.84 5.79
N ALA A 82 -7.54 -8.97 5.30
CA ALA A 82 -7.45 -9.33 3.89
C ALA A 82 -8.13 -8.27 3.01
N GLU A 83 -9.30 -7.79 3.42
CA GLU A 83 -10.04 -6.75 2.70
C GLU A 83 -9.25 -5.43 2.64
N TYR A 84 -8.60 -5.08 3.74
CA TYR A 84 -7.76 -3.88 3.78
C TYR A 84 -6.62 -3.97 2.77
N PHE A 85 -5.87 -5.06 2.77
CA PHE A 85 -4.74 -5.23 1.85
C PHE A 85 -5.19 -5.35 0.40
N GLU A 86 -6.32 -5.99 0.15
CA GLU A 86 -6.90 -6.07 -1.20
C GLU A 86 -7.26 -4.68 -1.73
N ALA A 87 -7.91 -3.85 -0.91
CA ALA A 87 -8.26 -2.49 -1.28
C ALA A 87 -7.01 -1.62 -1.47
N GLN A 88 -5.98 -1.82 -0.65
CA GLN A 88 -4.71 -1.11 -0.77
C GLN A 88 -4.03 -1.43 -2.10
N VAL A 89 -3.96 -2.71 -2.47
CA VAL A 89 -3.36 -3.13 -3.73
C VAL A 89 -4.12 -2.55 -4.91
N LYS A 90 -5.44 -2.61 -4.89
CA LYS A 90 -6.31 -2.05 -5.92
C LYS A 90 -6.04 -0.55 -6.11
N PHE A 91 -5.99 0.18 -5.01
CA PHE A 91 -5.72 1.62 -5.07
C PHE A 91 -4.32 1.89 -5.59
N SER A 92 -3.32 1.11 -5.17
CA SER A 92 -1.93 1.27 -5.62
C SER A 92 -1.80 1.05 -7.13
N ILE A 93 -2.49 0.06 -7.67
CA ILE A 93 -2.50 -0.23 -9.10
C ILE A 93 -3.13 0.93 -9.86
N TYR A 94 -4.25 1.43 -9.38
CA TYR A 94 -4.95 2.56 -9.98
C TYR A 94 -4.07 3.82 -9.98
N TYR A 95 -3.43 4.10 -8.83
CA TYR A 95 -2.51 5.23 -8.72
C TYR A 95 -1.34 5.09 -9.69
N GLN A 96 -0.79 3.88 -9.84
CA GLN A 96 0.31 3.64 -10.76
C GLN A 96 -0.09 3.89 -12.21
N GLU A 97 -1.30 3.54 -12.62
CA GLU A 97 -1.82 3.85 -13.95
C GLU A 97 -1.86 5.36 -14.19
N ILE A 98 -2.28 6.13 -13.19
CA ILE A 98 -2.32 7.59 -13.27
C ILE A 98 -0.89 8.15 -13.37
N ALA A 99 0.02 7.67 -12.55
CA ALA A 99 1.42 8.08 -12.55
C ALA A 99 2.07 7.82 -13.91
N ASP A 100 1.78 6.66 -14.51
CA ASP A 100 2.30 6.29 -15.82
C ASP A 100 1.82 7.25 -16.90
N ARG A 101 0.58 7.68 -16.84
CA ARG A 101 0.03 8.67 -17.79
C ARG A 101 0.71 10.02 -17.65
N ILE A 102 1.01 10.43 -16.43
CA ILE A 102 1.74 11.68 -16.18
C ILE A 102 3.16 11.58 -16.74
N ILE A 103 3.84 10.47 -16.49
CA ILE A 103 5.20 10.21 -16.96
C ILE A 103 5.24 10.27 -18.51
N GLN A 104 4.27 9.65 -19.15
CA GLN A 104 4.16 9.68 -20.62
C GLN A 104 3.88 11.08 -21.15
N ALA A 105 3.00 11.81 -20.47
CA ALA A 105 2.61 13.15 -20.89
C ALA A 105 3.77 14.15 -20.81
N VAL A 106 4.66 13.98 -19.83
CA VAL A 106 5.83 14.86 -19.68
C VAL A 106 7.09 14.27 -20.32
N ASP A 107 6.96 13.11 -20.96
CA ASP A 107 8.02 12.44 -21.73
C ASP A 107 9.31 12.21 -20.93
N LEU A 108 9.15 11.60 -19.75
CA LEU A 108 10.28 11.31 -18.87
C LEU A 108 10.99 9.99 -19.20
N ASN A 109 10.46 9.20 -20.14
CA ASN A 109 11.06 7.93 -20.54
C ASN A 109 12.23 8.15 -21.48
N LEU A 110 13.25 7.29 -21.36
CA LEU A 110 14.45 7.37 -22.19
C LEU A 110 14.26 6.84 -23.61
N ASP A 111 13.25 6.03 -23.86
CA ASP A 111 12.97 5.41 -25.16
C ASP A 111 11.87 6.09 -25.92
#